data_c6f9743a8323713431aac52788cc6928
#
_entry.id   c6f9743a8323713431aac52788cc6928
#
_cell.length_a   1.000
_cell.length_b   1.000
_cell.length_c   1.000
_cell.angle_alpha   90.00
_cell.angle_beta   90.00
_cell.angle_gamma   90.00
#
_symmetry.space_group_name_H-M   'P 1'
#
loop_
_entity.id
_entity.type
_entity.pdbx_description
1 polymer ?
#
loop_
_entity_poly.entity_id
_entity_poly.type
_entity_poly.pdbx_seq_one_letter_code
_entity_poly.pdbx_strand_id
1 'polypeptide(L)'
;FIDIAKNNKFKTNFDNLTPLYPEKKFNLETEKPDTDLSSRIIDIIAPVGAGQRSLIVAPPRSGKTVILQKIAKSIAENFPDVYLMVLLIDERPEEVTDMQRSVNGEVISSTFDEPAARHVQVAEMVIEKAKRLAENKYDVVILLDSITRLGRAYNTVVPSSGKVLTGGV
;
A
#
# COMPACT_ATOMS: atom_id res chain seq x y z
N PHE A 1 -4.35 20.29 10.83
CA PHE A 1 -2.87 20.42 10.75
C PHE A 1 -2.26 21.12 11.96
N ILE A 2 -2.96 22.06 12.62
CA ILE A 2 -2.41 22.87 13.72
C ILE A 2 -2.40 22.13 15.07
N ASP A 3 -3.32 21.19 15.30
CA ASP A 3 -3.37 20.43 16.56
C ASP A 3 -2.32 19.31 16.65
N ILE A 4 -1.84 18.81 15.53
CA ILE A 4 -0.77 17.79 15.47
C ILE A 4 0.58 18.38 15.94
N ALA A 5 0.80 19.67 15.74
CA ALA A 5 2.06 20.33 16.10
C ALA A 5 2.24 20.56 17.62
N LYS A 6 1.16 20.58 18.40
CA LYS A 6 1.23 20.87 19.84
C LYS A 6 1.63 19.69 20.74
N ASN A 7 1.50 18.44 20.26
CA ASN A 7 1.81 17.23 21.03
C ASN A 7 3.23 16.67 20.83
N ASN A 8 4.14 17.44 20.26
CA ASN A 8 5.40 16.97 19.67
C ASN A 8 6.60 16.82 20.62
N LYS A 9 6.44 16.94 21.95
CA LYS A 9 7.60 16.92 22.87
C LYS A 9 8.25 15.54 23.09
N PHE A 10 7.63 14.43 22.68
CA PHE A 10 8.15 13.05 22.85
C PHE A 10 7.90 12.16 21.62
N LYS A 11 8.11 12.70 20.44
CA LYS A 11 7.93 11.93 19.21
C LYS A 11 9.14 11.03 18.96
N THR A 12 8.94 9.71 18.97
CA THR A 12 9.96 8.76 18.54
C THR A 12 9.93 8.68 17.02
N ASN A 13 11.09 8.84 16.37
CA ASN A 13 11.20 8.65 14.92
C ASN A 13 10.86 7.20 14.56
N PHE A 14 10.26 6.99 13.39
CA PHE A 14 9.85 5.68 12.91
C PHE A 14 10.99 4.66 12.93
N ASP A 15 12.18 5.07 12.51
CA ASP A 15 13.36 4.20 12.43
C ASP A 15 13.88 3.73 13.82
N ASN A 16 13.44 4.38 14.90
CA ASN A 16 13.75 4.00 16.29
C ASN A 16 12.65 3.17 16.96
N LEU A 17 11.56 2.88 16.24
CA LEU A 17 10.49 2.03 16.76
C LEU A 17 10.94 0.56 16.76
N THR A 18 10.60 -0.15 17.84
CA THR A 18 10.88 -1.60 17.93
C THR A 18 9.86 -2.37 17.09
N PRO A 19 10.30 -3.16 16.09
CA PRO A 19 9.39 -3.99 15.32
C PRO A 19 8.80 -5.11 16.21
N LEU A 20 7.48 -5.28 16.12
CA LEU A 20 6.76 -6.33 16.85
C LEU A 20 6.13 -7.31 15.85
N TYR A 21 5.86 -8.54 16.33
CA TYR A 21 5.02 -9.46 15.57
C TYR A 21 3.59 -8.94 15.48
N PRO A 22 2.86 -9.23 14.37
CA PRO A 22 1.48 -8.80 14.21
C PRO A 22 0.57 -9.47 15.24
N GLU A 23 0.07 -8.73 16.22
CA GLU A 23 -0.88 -9.22 17.23
C GLU A 23 -2.33 -8.93 16.83
N LYS A 24 -2.56 -7.81 16.11
CA LYS A 24 -3.89 -7.37 15.65
C LYS A 24 -4.12 -7.83 14.21
N LYS A 25 -5.15 -8.66 14.01
CA LYS A 25 -5.59 -9.07 12.67
C LYS A 25 -6.54 -8.03 12.07
N PHE A 26 -6.40 -7.77 10.77
CA PHE A 26 -7.42 -7.10 9.98
C PHE A 26 -8.43 -8.13 9.46
N ASN A 27 -9.65 -8.12 9.97
CA ASN A 27 -10.73 -8.93 9.43
C ASN A 27 -11.26 -8.28 8.15
N LEU A 28 -11.18 -9.00 7.05
CA LEU A 28 -11.60 -8.51 5.73
C LEU A 28 -13.05 -8.89 5.40
N GLU A 29 -13.62 -9.88 6.09
CA GLU A 29 -15.03 -10.21 5.95
C GLU A 29 -15.90 -9.06 6.45
N THR A 30 -16.84 -8.59 5.64
CA THR A 30 -17.77 -7.52 5.98
C THR A 30 -19.14 -8.08 6.38
N GLU A 31 -19.89 -7.35 7.20
CA GLU A 31 -21.23 -7.79 7.64
C GLU A 31 -22.27 -7.86 6.51
N LYS A 32 -22.06 -7.10 5.44
CA LYS A 32 -22.92 -7.19 4.27
C LYS A 32 -22.64 -8.49 3.52
N PRO A 33 -23.69 -9.29 3.24
CA PRO A 33 -23.52 -10.51 2.47
C PRO A 33 -23.05 -10.15 1.06
N ASP A 34 -21.74 -10.07 0.89
CA ASP A 34 -21.16 -10.02 -0.44
C ASP A 34 -21.33 -11.42 -1.05
N THR A 35 -21.80 -11.49 -2.28
CA THR A 35 -21.87 -12.75 -3.04
C THR A 35 -20.46 -13.30 -3.32
N ASP A 36 -19.44 -12.51 -3.01
CA ASP A 36 -18.04 -12.84 -3.23
C ASP A 36 -17.34 -13.28 -1.95
N LEU A 37 -16.91 -14.52 -1.95
CA LEU A 37 -16.19 -15.14 -0.83
C LEU A 37 -14.71 -14.73 -0.71
N SER A 38 -14.20 -13.85 -1.56
CA SER A 38 -12.77 -13.55 -1.64
C SER A 38 -12.19 -13.04 -0.31
N SER A 39 -12.84 -12.09 0.34
CA SER A 39 -12.39 -11.53 1.63
C SER A 39 -12.35 -12.59 2.72
N ARG A 40 -13.38 -13.43 2.80
CA ARG A 40 -13.45 -14.55 3.74
C ARG A 40 -12.37 -15.60 3.47
N ILE A 41 -12.12 -15.92 2.21
CA ILE A 41 -11.06 -16.87 1.82
C ILE A 41 -9.68 -16.32 2.25
N ILE A 42 -9.42 -15.04 2.02
CA ILE A 42 -8.18 -14.40 2.46
C ILE A 42 -8.05 -14.47 3.97
N ASP A 43 -9.09 -14.17 4.71
CA ASP A 43 -9.09 -14.22 6.18
C ASP A 43 -8.79 -15.60 6.76
N ILE A 44 -9.15 -16.67 6.04
CA ILE A 44 -8.91 -18.06 6.47
C ILE A 44 -7.54 -18.55 6.05
N ILE A 45 -7.13 -18.27 4.79
CA ILE A 45 -5.92 -18.87 4.21
C ILE A 45 -4.68 -18.00 4.43
N ALA A 46 -4.83 -16.68 4.34
CA ALA A 46 -3.73 -15.72 4.40
C ALA A 46 -4.13 -14.47 5.22
N PRO A 47 -4.38 -14.62 6.53
CA PRO A 47 -4.81 -13.49 7.36
C PRO A 47 -3.77 -12.38 7.35
N VAL A 48 -4.25 -11.13 7.30
CA VAL A 48 -3.41 -9.93 7.29
C VAL A 48 -3.40 -9.31 8.69
N GLY A 49 -2.21 -9.06 9.22
CA GLY A 49 -2.04 -8.44 10.53
C GLY A 49 -1.42 -7.04 10.46
N ALA A 50 -1.66 -6.23 11.49
CA ALA A 50 -1.03 -4.92 11.64
C ALA A 50 0.49 -5.08 11.77
N GLY A 51 1.27 -4.33 10.97
CA GLY A 51 2.72 -4.47 10.89
C GLY A 51 3.22 -5.57 9.94
N GLN A 52 2.31 -6.33 9.32
CA GLN A 52 2.66 -7.38 8.37
C GLN A 52 2.87 -6.82 6.95
N ARG A 53 3.82 -7.42 6.22
CA ARG A 53 3.98 -7.25 4.78
C ARG A 53 3.46 -8.48 4.07
N SER A 54 2.51 -8.28 3.16
CA SER A 54 1.89 -9.33 2.37
C SER A 54 2.17 -9.12 0.88
N LEU A 55 2.30 -10.20 0.13
CA LEU A 55 2.54 -10.16 -1.31
C LEU A 55 1.44 -10.94 -2.04
N ILE A 56 0.79 -10.29 -3.00
CA ILE A 56 -0.16 -10.92 -3.91
C ILE A 56 0.58 -11.27 -5.19
N VAL A 57 0.79 -12.56 -5.40
CA VAL A 57 1.41 -13.09 -6.62
C VAL A 57 0.31 -13.59 -7.55
N ALA A 58 0.25 -13.01 -8.73
CA ALA A 58 -0.80 -13.32 -9.69
C ALA A 58 -0.29 -13.16 -11.13
N PRO A 59 -0.64 -14.06 -12.06
CA PRO A 59 -0.36 -13.86 -13.47
C PRO A 59 -1.12 -12.63 -14.01
N PRO A 60 -0.70 -12.08 -15.15
CA PRO A 60 -1.42 -10.99 -15.80
C PRO A 60 -2.89 -11.35 -16.04
N ARG A 61 -3.78 -10.37 -15.85
CA ARG A 61 -5.24 -10.49 -16.07
C ARG A 61 -5.96 -11.55 -15.21
N SER A 62 -5.40 -11.91 -14.06
CA SER A 62 -6.02 -12.89 -13.12
C SER A 62 -6.85 -12.25 -12.01
N GLY A 63 -7.11 -10.95 -12.07
CA GLY A 63 -7.94 -10.26 -11.07
C GLY A 63 -7.20 -9.67 -9.87
N LYS A 64 -5.86 -9.48 -9.94
CA LYS A 64 -5.06 -8.87 -8.87
C LYS A 64 -5.64 -7.54 -8.40
N THR A 65 -5.93 -6.61 -9.31
CA THR A 65 -6.48 -5.29 -8.99
C THR A 65 -7.86 -5.40 -8.32
N VAL A 66 -8.68 -6.37 -8.74
CA VAL A 66 -9.99 -6.64 -8.11
C VAL A 66 -9.82 -7.09 -6.67
N ILE A 67 -8.85 -7.97 -6.40
CA ILE A 67 -8.54 -8.41 -5.02
C ILE A 67 -8.06 -7.22 -4.18
N LEU A 68 -7.18 -6.36 -4.72
CA LEU A 68 -6.73 -5.16 -4.02
C LEU A 68 -7.88 -4.20 -3.70
N GLN A 69 -8.81 -3.97 -4.65
CA GLN A 69 -10.00 -3.16 -4.43
C GLN A 69 -10.89 -3.74 -3.32
N LYS A 70 -11.06 -5.06 -3.26
CA LYS A 70 -11.83 -5.72 -2.21
C LYS A 70 -11.19 -5.57 -0.85
N ILE A 71 -9.88 -5.81 -0.74
CA ILE A 71 -9.12 -5.60 0.49
C ILE A 71 -9.25 -4.14 0.94
N ALA A 72 -9.11 -3.18 0.01
CA ALA A 72 -9.25 -1.76 0.31
C ALA A 72 -10.65 -1.42 0.85
N LYS A 73 -11.71 -1.92 0.21
CA LYS A 73 -13.09 -1.72 0.65
C LYS A 73 -13.34 -2.32 2.03
N SER A 74 -12.91 -3.57 2.24
CA SER A 74 -13.06 -4.25 3.53
C SER A 74 -12.34 -3.51 4.66
N ILE A 75 -11.13 -3.01 4.43
CA ILE A 75 -10.39 -2.24 5.43
C ILE A 75 -11.08 -0.91 5.70
N ALA A 76 -11.52 -0.18 4.68
CA ALA A 76 -12.22 1.09 4.85
C ALA A 76 -13.58 0.94 5.58
N GLU A 77 -14.26 -0.19 5.41
CA GLU A 77 -15.54 -0.47 6.08
C GLU A 77 -15.36 -0.94 7.53
N ASN A 78 -14.45 -1.90 7.75
CA ASN A 78 -14.27 -2.53 9.06
C ASN A 78 -13.36 -1.74 10.01
N PHE A 79 -12.49 -0.87 9.46
CA PHE A 79 -11.49 -0.12 10.22
C PHE A 79 -11.45 1.35 9.78
N PRO A 80 -12.48 2.14 10.10
CA PRO A 80 -12.58 3.53 9.63
C PRO A 80 -11.47 4.44 10.19
N ASP A 81 -10.83 4.06 11.30
CA ASP A 81 -9.72 4.82 11.90
C ASP A 81 -8.37 4.55 11.25
N VAL A 82 -8.28 3.53 10.38
CA VAL A 82 -7.05 3.19 9.66
C VAL A 82 -6.83 4.15 8.49
N TYR A 83 -5.65 4.69 8.38
CA TYR A 83 -5.28 5.51 7.24
C TYR A 83 -4.91 4.64 6.04
N LEU A 84 -5.84 4.50 5.11
CA LEU A 84 -5.67 3.68 3.92
C LEU A 84 -5.09 4.50 2.78
N MET A 85 -3.93 4.07 2.26
CA MET A 85 -3.30 4.61 1.06
C MET A 85 -3.22 3.54 -0.02
N VAL A 86 -3.56 3.91 -1.25
CA VAL A 86 -3.37 3.06 -2.44
C VAL A 86 -2.36 3.75 -3.35
N LEU A 87 -1.24 3.06 -3.59
CA LEU A 87 -0.16 3.55 -4.44
C LEU A 87 -0.15 2.78 -5.75
N LEU A 88 -0.43 3.48 -6.85
CA LEU A 88 -0.46 2.93 -8.21
C LEU A 88 0.76 3.43 -8.98
N ILE A 89 1.62 2.50 -9.40
CA ILE A 89 2.86 2.82 -10.12
C ILE A 89 2.82 2.25 -11.53
N ASP A 90 3.01 3.12 -12.52
CA ASP A 90 3.04 2.77 -13.95
C ASP A 90 1.70 2.13 -14.38
N GLU A 91 0.59 2.56 -13.78
CA GLU A 91 -0.76 2.12 -14.12
C GLU A 91 -1.43 3.09 -15.11
N ARG A 92 -2.48 2.61 -15.76
CA ARG A 92 -3.22 3.41 -16.75
C ARG A 92 -4.15 4.40 -16.06
N PRO A 93 -4.39 5.61 -16.64
CA PRO A 93 -5.27 6.61 -16.04
C PRO A 93 -6.69 6.10 -15.75
N GLU A 94 -7.23 5.22 -16.60
CA GLU A 94 -8.55 4.61 -16.39
C GLU A 94 -8.59 3.70 -15.15
N GLU A 95 -7.50 2.93 -14.88
CA GLU A 95 -7.39 2.09 -13.69
C GLU A 95 -7.24 2.93 -12.42
N VAL A 96 -6.53 4.05 -12.51
CA VAL A 96 -6.43 5.04 -11.42
C VAL A 96 -7.79 5.62 -11.08
N THR A 97 -8.55 6.03 -12.11
CA THR A 97 -9.90 6.60 -11.93
C THR A 97 -10.86 5.57 -11.32
N ASP A 98 -10.79 4.32 -11.76
CA ASP A 98 -11.63 3.24 -11.22
C ASP A 98 -11.31 2.98 -9.75
N MET A 99 -10.04 2.94 -9.39
CA MET A 99 -9.60 2.78 -8.00
C MET A 99 -10.09 3.95 -7.13
N GLN A 100 -9.94 5.20 -7.60
CA GLN A 100 -10.42 6.39 -6.87
C GLN A 100 -11.92 6.39 -6.62
N ARG A 101 -12.71 5.85 -7.55
CA ARG A 101 -14.17 5.73 -7.40
C ARG A 101 -14.59 4.57 -6.50
N SER A 102 -13.77 3.53 -6.47
CA SER A 102 -14.09 2.26 -5.81
C SER A 102 -13.68 2.21 -4.35
N VAL A 103 -12.67 3.00 -3.94
CA VAL A 103 -12.04 2.89 -2.63
C VAL A 103 -12.21 4.17 -1.83
N ASN A 104 -12.65 4.04 -0.59
CA ASN A 104 -12.67 5.14 0.36
C ASN A 104 -11.30 5.22 1.08
N GLY A 105 -10.33 5.83 0.42
CA GLY A 105 -8.96 5.99 0.89
C GLY A 105 -8.19 6.98 0.03
N GLU A 106 -6.97 7.29 0.39
CA GLU A 106 -6.11 8.16 -0.40
C GLU A 106 -5.48 7.36 -1.55
N VAL A 107 -5.84 7.69 -2.79
CA VAL A 107 -5.25 7.07 -3.98
C VAL A 107 -4.19 8.00 -4.56
N ILE A 108 -2.97 7.52 -4.59
CA ILE A 108 -1.79 8.23 -5.12
C ILE A 108 -1.29 7.44 -6.31
N SER A 109 -1.02 8.10 -7.41
CA SER A 109 -0.61 7.44 -8.64
C SER A 109 0.56 8.15 -9.32
N SER A 110 1.33 7.36 -10.05
CA SER A 110 2.23 7.82 -11.10
C SER A 110 1.96 6.95 -12.31
N THR A 111 1.43 7.59 -13.36
CA THR A 111 0.92 6.91 -14.57
C THR A 111 2.03 6.49 -15.52
N PHE A 112 1.73 5.60 -16.46
CA PHE A 112 2.71 4.97 -17.36
C PHE A 112 3.45 5.94 -18.28
N ASP A 113 2.93 7.14 -18.49
CA ASP A 113 3.53 8.20 -19.29
C ASP A 113 4.56 9.05 -18.53
N GLU A 114 4.67 8.86 -17.20
CA GLU A 114 5.65 9.55 -16.38
C GLU A 114 7.03 8.84 -16.40
N PRO A 115 8.14 9.58 -16.21
CA PRO A 115 9.47 8.98 -16.17
C PRO A 115 9.70 8.15 -14.91
N ALA A 116 10.60 7.14 -14.99
CA ALA A 116 10.93 6.24 -13.88
C ALA A 116 11.32 6.97 -12.59
N ALA A 117 12.02 8.10 -12.69
CA ALA A 117 12.40 8.92 -11.54
C ALA A 117 11.18 9.46 -10.79
N ARG A 118 10.09 9.75 -11.51
CA ARG A 118 8.82 10.19 -10.90
C ARG A 118 8.17 9.07 -10.11
N HIS A 119 8.17 7.84 -10.63
CA HIS A 119 7.65 6.67 -9.93
C HIS A 119 8.35 6.46 -8.58
N VAL A 120 9.68 6.54 -8.59
CA VAL A 120 10.50 6.44 -7.37
C VAL A 120 10.16 7.56 -6.39
N GLN A 121 10.15 8.82 -6.86
CA GLN A 121 9.85 9.98 -6.02
C GLN A 121 8.47 9.88 -5.35
N VAL A 122 7.44 9.46 -6.09
CA VAL A 122 6.09 9.30 -5.55
C VAL A 122 6.06 8.21 -4.50
N ALA A 123 6.73 7.06 -4.75
CA ALA A 123 6.80 5.98 -3.78
C ALA A 123 7.51 6.39 -2.49
N GLU A 124 8.64 7.08 -2.58
CA GLU A 124 9.37 7.60 -1.41
C GLU A 124 8.53 8.59 -0.61
N MET A 125 7.82 9.50 -1.28
CA MET A 125 6.92 10.45 -0.62
C MET A 125 5.80 9.76 0.14
N VAL A 126 5.19 8.70 -0.42
CA VAL A 126 4.15 7.91 0.24
C VAL A 126 4.70 7.19 1.47
N ILE A 127 5.89 6.59 1.36
CA ILE A 127 6.54 5.90 2.49
C ILE A 127 6.86 6.89 3.62
N GLU A 128 7.44 8.04 3.30
CA GLU A 128 7.74 9.07 4.29
C GLU A 128 6.46 9.62 4.95
N LYS A 129 5.39 9.82 4.20
CA LYS A 129 4.09 10.19 4.75
C LYS A 129 3.57 9.12 5.72
N ALA A 130 3.65 7.84 5.33
CA ALA A 130 3.23 6.73 6.17
C ALA A 130 4.02 6.66 7.47
N LYS A 131 5.35 6.84 7.42
CA LYS A 131 6.19 6.91 8.61
C LYS A 131 5.74 8.03 9.56
N ARG A 132 5.47 9.24 9.03
CA ARG A 132 5.01 10.37 9.85
C ARG A 132 3.64 10.12 10.48
N LEU A 133 2.73 9.43 9.78
CA LEU A 133 1.44 9.01 10.34
C LEU A 133 1.62 7.98 11.44
N ALA A 134 2.46 6.96 11.23
CA ALA A 134 2.75 5.93 12.24
C ALA A 134 3.39 6.53 13.51
N GLU A 135 4.30 7.51 13.39
CA GLU A 135 4.87 8.26 14.51
C GLU A 135 3.79 9.01 15.32
N ASN A 136 2.68 9.36 14.68
CA ASN A 136 1.53 9.97 15.32
C ASN A 136 0.49 8.94 15.82
N LYS A 137 0.86 7.65 15.86
CA LYS A 137 0.02 6.53 16.34
C LYS A 137 -1.20 6.24 15.46
N TYR A 138 -1.17 6.61 14.19
CA TYR A 138 -2.16 6.14 13.23
C TYR A 138 -1.77 4.76 12.72
N ASP A 139 -2.74 3.86 12.67
CA ASP A 139 -2.59 2.62 11.93
C ASP A 139 -2.65 2.96 10.43
N VAL A 140 -1.62 2.55 9.67
CA VAL A 140 -1.50 2.86 8.25
C VAL A 140 -1.46 1.58 7.44
N VAL A 141 -2.28 1.52 6.40
CA VAL A 141 -2.23 0.44 5.41
C VAL A 141 -1.88 1.03 4.05
N ILE A 142 -0.88 0.45 3.39
CA ILE A 142 -0.48 0.81 2.03
C ILE A 142 -0.73 -0.38 1.11
N LEU A 143 -1.56 -0.19 0.11
CA LEU A 143 -1.77 -1.14 -0.98
C LEU A 143 -0.98 -0.66 -2.20
N LEU A 144 -0.04 -1.48 -2.68
CA LEU A 144 0.84 -1.13 -3.80
C LEU A 144 0.52 -1.99 -5.03
N ASP A 145 0.17 -1.35 -6.12
CA ASP A 145 0.07 -1.95 -7.45
C ASP A 145 0.97 -1.20 -8.45
N SER A 146 2.14 -1.70 -8.86
CA SER A 146 2.70 -2.97 -8.43
C SER A 146 4.18 -2.82 -8.05
N ILE A 147 4.62 -3.68 -7.12
CA ILE A 147 6.02 -3.72 -6.69
C ILE A 147 6.97 -4.08 -7.83
N THR A 148 6.53 -4.88 -8.81
CA THR A 148 7.35 -5.23 -9.99
C THR A 148 7.69 -3.99 -10.83
N ARG A 149 6.71 -3.12 -11.05
CA ARG A 149 6.91 -1.89 -11.82
C ARG A 149 7.75 -0.87 -11.04
N LEU A 150 7.53 -0.76 -9.75
CA LEU A 150 8.37 0.05 -8.87
C LEU A 150 9.82 -0.43 -8.88
N GLY A 151 10.06 -1.74 -8.78
CA GLY A 151 11.40 -2.33 -8.86
C GLY A 151 12.11 -2.02 -10.18
N ARG A 152 11.39 -2.07 -11.30
CA ARG A 152 11.93 -1.65 -12.61
C ARG A 152 12.31 -0.17 -12.64
N ALA A 153 11.49 0.69 -12.05
CA ALA A 153 11.77 2.12 -11.95
C ALA A 153 13.04 2.38 -11.13
N TYR A 154 13.20 1.71 -10.00
CA TYR A 154 14.44 1.80 -9.22
C TYR A 154 15.67 1.31 -10.00
N ASN A 155 15.57 0.19 -10.69
CA ASN A 155 16.67 -0.32 -11.52
C ASN A 155 17.08 0.65 -12.65
N THR A 156 16.17 1.49 -13.12
CA THR A 156 16.45 2.50 -14.15
C THR A 156 17.14 3.74 -13.55
N VAL A 157 16.78 4.11 -12.32
CA VAL A 157 17.22 5.36 -11.69
C VAL A 157 18.52 5.19 -10.91
N VAL A 158 18.72 4.04 -10.26
CA VAL A 158 19.92 3.77 -9.46
C VAL A 158 21.13 3.54 -10.38
N PRO A 159 22.29 4.17 -10.10
CA PRO A 159 23.51 3.93 -10.86
C PRO A 159 23.89 2.46 -10.91
N SER A 160 24.26 1.96 -12.11
CA SER A 160 24.66 0.57 -12.30
C SER A 160 25.84 0.20 -11.39
N SER A 161 25.69 -0.89 -10.63
CA SER A 161 26.78 -1.47 -9.82
C SER A 161 27.82 -2.23 -10.67
N GLY A 162 27.60 -2.34 -11.99
CA GLY A 162 28.41 -3.14 -12.90
C GLY A 162 28.14 -4.65 -12.85
N LYS A 163 27.30 -5.12 -11.92
CA LYS A 163 26.85 -6.53 -11.86
C LYS A 163 25.41 -6.60 -12.33
N VAL A 164 25.21 -7.24 -13.49
CA VAL A 164 23.87 -7.48 -14.03
C VAL A 164 23.35 -8.79 -13.46
N LEU A 165 22.25 -8.76 -12.74
CA LEU A 165 21.53 -9.93 -12.27
C LEU A 165 20.38 -10.27 -13.22
N THR A 166 19.93 -11.52 -13.20
CA THR A 166 18.76 -11.96 -13.97
C THR A 166 17.51 -11.23 -13.46
N GLY A 167 17.16 -10.10 -14.06
CA GLY A 167 16.00 -9.29 -13.67
C GLY A 167 16.29 -7.84 -13.31
N GLY A 168 17.52 -7.39 -13.41
CA GLY A 168 17.90 -6.00 -13.20
C GLY A 168 19.38 -5.78 -12.90
N VAL A 169 19.73 -4.54 -12.78
CA VAL A 169 21.09 -4.09 -12.48
C VAL A 169 21.25 -3.88 -10.99
#